data_ddafc85d5be34c5ff96b6ee925c93c36
#
_entry.id   ddafc85d5be34c5ff96b6ee925c93c36
#
_cell.length_a   1.000
_cell.length_b   1.000
_cell.length_c   1.000
_cell.angle_alpha   90.00
_cell.angle_beta   90.00
_cell.angle_gamma   90.00
#
_symmetry.space_group_name_H-M   'P 1'
#
loop_
_entity.id
_entity.type
_entity.pdbx_description
1 polymer ?
#
loop_
_entity_poly.entity_id
_entity_poly.type
_entity_poly.pdbx_seq_one_letter_code
_entity_poly.pdbx_strand_id
1 'polypeptide(L)'
;YGAQVFVTEIDPICALQAAMEGFSVVDMDDACKYGDIFVTATGNKHVVNKNHMVDMKNNAILCNIGHFDHEIDVDFLEKNTTEVNIKPQVDRFEFSNGKSIILLSKGRLVNLGNATGHSSFVMSTSFTNQVFAQIALWEGNVDEGVHILPKDLDEKVAMLHLNHLGVKLTKMTDDQSNYTGIPKKGPFKNKDYRY
;
A
#
# COMPACT_ATOMS: atom_id res chain seq x y z
N TYR A 1 -13.48 8.80 8.85
CA TYR A 1 -13.22 9.04 10.28
C TYR A 1 -13.06 10.55 10.60
N GLY A 2 -13.28 11.43 9.62
CA GLY A 2 -13.25 12.88 9.82
C GLY A 2 -11.86 13.53 9.76
N ALA A 3 -10.83 12.79 9.36
CA ALA A 3 -9.51 13.38 9.11
C ALA A 3 -9.50 14.17 7.80
N GLN A 4 -8.80 15.30 7.78
CA GLN A 4 -8.41 15.97 6.55
C GLN A 4 -7.17 15.28 5.98
N VAL A 5 -7.25 14.78 4.76
CA VAL A 5 -6.16 14.01 4.12
C VAL A 5 -5.53 14.84 3.01
N PHE A 6 -4.21 14.91 3.05
CA PHE A 6 -3.36 15.47 1.99
C PHE A 6 -2.56 14.35 1.34
N VAL A 7 -2.38 14.42 0.05
CA VAL A 7 -1.61 13.43 -0.72
C VAL A 7 -0.40 14.13 -1.32
N THR A 8 0.77 13.51 -1.19
CA THR A 8 1.97 13.91 -1.94
C THR A 8 2.28 12.84 -2.98
N GLU A 9 2.47 13.22 -4.23
CA GLU A 9 2.64 12.27 -5.33
C GLU A 9 3.54 12.86 -6.43
N ILE A 10 4.37 12.02 -7.04
CA ILE A 10 5.24 12.40 -8.15
C ILE A 10 4.66 12.03 -9.53
N ASP A 11 3.80 11.00 -9.58
CA ASP A 11 3.14 10.59 -10.82
C ASP A 11 1.93 11.50 -11.07
N PRO A 12 1.91 12.26 -12.20
CA PRO A 12 0.81 13.17 -12.49
C PRO A 12 -0.53 12.46 -12.68
N ILE A 13 -0.56 11.20 -13.09
CA ILE A 13 -1.79 10.42 -13.24
C ILE A 13 -2.35 10.07 -11.87
N CYS A 14 -1.52 9.56 -10.96
CA CYS A 14 -1.92 9.26 -9.59
C CYS A 14 -2.31 10.52 -8.82
N ALA A 15 -1.59 11.62 -9.03
CA ALA A 15 -1.92 12.93 -8.45
C ALA A 15 -3.31 13.42 -8.92
N LEU A 16 -3.60 13.29 -10.23
CA LEU A 16 -4.91 13.63 -10.79
C LEU A 16 -6.03 12.73 -10.22
N GLN A 17 -5.79 11.43 -10.09
CA GLN A 17 -6.74 10.50 -9.47
C GLN A 17 -7.07 10.94 -8.04
N ALA A 18 -6.06 11.21 -7.22
CA ALA A 18 -6.26 11.69 -5.85
C ALA A 18 -7.06 13.00 -5.80
N ALA A 19 -6.76 13.95 -6.68
CA ALA A 19 -7.49 15.21 -6.78
C ALA A 19 -8.95 15.01 -7.19
N MET A 20 -9.22 14.10 -8.13
CA MET A 20 -10.58 13.75 -8.58
C MET A 20 -11.39 13.03 -7.49
N GLU A 21 -10.74 12.32 -6.57
CA GLU A 21 -11.37 11.72 -5.39
C GLU A 21 -11.62 12.75 -4.26
N GLY A 22 -11.22 13.99 -4.46
CA GLY A 22 -11.47 15.10 -3.54
C GLY A 22 -10.36 15.35 -2.52
N PHE A 23 -9.21 14.69 -2.66
CA PHE A 23 -8.05 14.95 -1.81
C PHE A 23 -7.29 16.21 -2.28
N SER A 24 -6.70 16.92 -1.33
CA SER A 24 -5.75 17.99 -1.63
C SER A 24 -4.39 17.38 -1.94
N VAL A 25 -3.90 17.60 -3.15
CA VAL A 25 -2.55 17.17 -3.56
C VAL A 25 -1.59 18.34 -3.34
N VAL A 26 -0.53 18.11 -2.57
CA VAL A 26 0.45 19.11 -2.13
C VAL A 26 1.85 18.52 -2.20
N ASP A 27 2.89 19.36 -2.11
CA ASP A 27 4.24 18.85 -1.90
C ASP A 27 4.55 18.59 -0.42
N MET A 28 5.66 17.89 -0.17
CA MET A 28 6.05 17.54 1.20
C MET A 28 6.61 18.73 1.98
N ASP A 29 7.23 19.70 1.31
CA ASP A 29 7.77 20.91 1.93
C ASP A 29 6.66 21.80 2.52
N ASP A 30 5.46 21.74 1.92
CA ASP A 30 4.28 22.40 2.48
C ASP A 30 3.57 21.50 3.50
N ALA A 31 3.33 20.22 3.19
CA ALA A 31 2.62 19.30 4.07
C ALA A 31 3.26 19.20 5.46
N CYS A 32 4.59 19.24 5.56
CA CYS A 32 5.30 19.14 6.83
C CYS A 32 4.94 20.26 7.83
N LYS A 33 4.51 21.43 7.36
CA LYS A 33 4.19 22.59 8.22
C LYS A 33 2.86 22.45 8.95
N TYR A 34 1.91 21.68 8.41
CA TYR A 34 0.56 21.58 8.96
C TYR A 34 0.05 20.17 9.24
N GLY A 35 0.74 19.15 8.74
CA GLY A 35 0.40 17.75 9.01
C GLY A 35 0.58 17.37 10.49
N ASP A 36 -0.26 16.48 10.98
CA ASP A 36 -0.16 15.91 12.31
C ASP A 36 0.33 14.46 12.27
N ILE A 37 -0.04 13.74 11.20
CA ILE A 37 0.34 12.34 10.97
C ILE A 37 0.85 12.21 9.53
N PHE A 38 2.01 11.60 9.38
CA PHE A 38 2.65 11.37 8.08
C PHE A 38 2.81 9.87 7.88
N VAL A 39 2.31 9.39 6.73
CA VAL A 39 2.38 7.98 6.34
C VAL A 39 3.12 7.89 5.02
N THR A 40 4.29 7.29 5.02
CA THR A 40 5.06 7.05 3.79
C THR A 40 4.69 5.68 3.19
N ALA A 41 4.56 5.62 1.86
CA ALA A 41 4.08 4.43 1.14
C ALA A 41 4.63 4.35 -0.30
N THR A 42 5.83 4.89 -0.56
CA THR A 42 6.31 5.12 -1.92
C THR A 42 7.29 4.06 -2.43
N GLY A 43 7.92 3.29 -1.54
CA GLY A 43 9.02 2.40 -1.87
C GLY A 43 10.33 3.13 -2.24
N ASN A 44 10.38 4.45 -2.08
CA ASN A 44 11.56 5.28 -2.33
C ASN A 44 12.36 5.51 -1.04
N LYS A 45 13.33 6.37 -1.03
CA LYS A 45 14.11 6.72 0.16
C LYS A 45 13.98 8.20 0.49
N HIS A 46 14.12 8.54 1.79
CA HIS A 46 14.15 9.90 2.31
C HIS A 46 12.98 10.77 1.83
N VAL A 47 11.80 10.17 1.66
CA VAL A 47 10.55 10.87 1.34
C VAL A 47 10.25 11.88 2.45
N VAL A 48 10.47 11.48 3.70
CA VAL A 48 10.55 12.38 4.85
C VAL A 48 12.01 12.54 5.24
N ASN A 49 12.58 13.69 4.93
CA ASN A 49 13.97 14.02 5.19
C ASN A 49 14.12 14.95 6.42
N LYS A 50 15.38 15.27 6.77
CA LYS A 50 15.72 16.12 7.90
C LYS A 50 15.04 17.50 7.88
N ASN A 51 14.91 18.13 6.71
CA ASN A 51 14.33 19.47 6.60
C ASN A 51 12.83 19.42 6.94
N HIS A 52 12.12 18.44 6.39
CA HIS A 52 10.71 18.21 6.70
C HIS A 52 10.52 18.01 8.21
N MET A 53 11.34 17.17 8.85
CA MET A 53 11.22 16.88 10.30
C MET A 53 11.47 18.11 11.18
N VAL A 54 12.40 18.98 10.76
CA VAL A 54 12.64 20.24 11.46
C VAL A 54 11.44 21.18 11.36
N ASP A 55 10.72 21.18 10.24
CA ASP A 55 9.56 22.05 10.01
C ASP A 55 8.23 21.48 10.54
N MET A 56 8.15 20.17 10.79
CA MET A 56 6.94 19.52 11.33
C MET A 56 6.50 20.12 12.66
N LYS A 57 5.21 19.96 12.98
CA LYS A 57 4.66 20.32 14.28
C LYS A 57 5.30 19.52 15.40
N ASN A 58 5.26 20.08 16.61
CA ASN A 58 5.64 19.35 17.80
C ASN A 58 4.74 18.13 18.03
N ASN A 59 5.34 16.97 18.30
CA ASN A 59 4.67 15.68 18.42
C ASN A 59 4.00 15.19 17.12
N ALA A 60 4.45 15.64 15.96
CA ALA A 60 4.03 15.04 14.70
C ALA A 60 4.36 13.53 14.71
N ILE A 61 3.47 12.72 14.16
CA ILE A 61 3.59 11.26 14.12
C ILE A 61 4.09 10.85 12.75
N LEU A 62 5.19 10.11 12.71
CA LEU A 62 5.74 9.51 11.50
C LEU A 62 5.52 8.01 11.53
N CYS A 63 5.07 7.45 10.41
CA CYS A 63 5.01 6.02 10.20
C CYS A 63 5.22 5.67 8.71
N ASN A 64 5.71 4.47 8.48
CA ASN A 64 5.96 3.94 7.17
C ASN A 64 5.12 2.68 6.94
N ILE A 65 4.52 2.57 5.76
CA ILE A 65 3.85 1.37 5.29
C ILE A 65 4.48 0.85 3.97
N GLY A 66 5.47 1.56 3.45
CA GLY A 66 6.29 1.10 2.34
C GLY A 66 7.16 -0.10 2.74
N HIS A 67 7.66 -0.83 1.75
CA HIS A 67 8.33 -2.11 1.98
C HIS A 67 9.64 -1.98 2.78
N PHE A 68 10.40 -0.91 2.56
CA PHE A 68 11.68 -0.67 3.22
C PHE A 68 11.60 0.52 4.20
N ASP A 69 12.44 0.49 5.21
CA ASP A 69 12.54 1.49 6.27
C ASP A 69 13.32 2.77 5.88
N HIS A 70 13.68 2.92 4.63
CA HIS A 70 14.47 4.06 4.13
C HIS A 70 13.63 5.30 3.77
N GLU A 71 12.31 5.20 3.78
CA GLU A 71 11.43 6.30 3.38
C GLU A 71 11.51 7.48 4.35
N ILE A 72 11.76 7.19 5.62
CA ILE A 72 11.99 8.18 6.69
C ILE A 72 13.48 8.19 7.01
N ASP A 73 14.09 9.36 7.07
CA ASP A 73 15.51 9.52 7.46
C ASP A 73 15.67 9.33 8.98
N VAL A 74 15.52 8.07 9.43
CA VAL A 74 15.63 7.68 10.84
C VAL A 74 17.04 7.96 11.39
N ASP A 75 18.06 7.77 10.57
CA ASP A 75 19.45 8.08 10.90
C ASP A 75 19.63 9.52 11.37
N PHE A 76 18.92 10.47 10.76
CA PHE A 76 18.95 11.86 11.18
C PHE A 76 18.37 12.02 12.60
N LEU A 77 17.24 11.38 12.90
CA LEU A 77 16.62 11.44 14.22
C LEU A 77 17.57 10.85 15.29
N GLU A 78 18.09 9.65 15.06
CA GLU A 78 18.99 8.97 16.00
C GLU A 78 20.27 9.77 16.32
N LYS A 79 20.81 10.47 15.32
CA LYS A 79 22.06 11.25 15.49
C LYS A 79 21.87 12.64 16.08
N ASN A 80 20.68 13.23 15.96
CA ASN A 80 20.46 14.66 16.28
C ASN A 80 19.41 14.91 17.37
N THR A 81 18.85 13.86 17.97
CA THR A 81 17.81 13.98 19.00
C THR A 81 18.08 12.99 20.13
N THR A 82 17.32 13.13 21.21
CA THR A 82 17.29 12.16 22.30
C THR A 82 16.08 11.24 22.13
N GLU A 83 16.33 9.94 21.98
CA GLU A 83 15.27 8.94 21.88
C GLU A 83 14.70 8.61 23.25
N VAL A 84 13.38 8.66 23.38
CA VAL A 84 12.61 8.27 24.57
C VAL A 84 11.57 7.23 24.16
N ASN A 85 11.70 6.00 24.60
CA ASN A 85 10.69 4.96 24.35
C ASN A 85 9.43 5.25 25.17
N ILE A 86 8.28 5.44 24.50
CA ILE A 86 6.98 5.67 25.14
C ILE A 86 6.33 4.33 25.51
N LYS A 87 6.34 3.40 24.53
CA LYS A 87 5.83 2.03 24.66
C LYS A 87 6.40 1.19 23.51
N PRO A 88 6.25 -0.14 23.53
CA PRO A 88 6.75 -0.98 22.45
C PRO A 88 6.34 -0.45 21.05
N GLN A 89 7.33 -0.28 20.17
CA GLN A 89 7.20 0.23 18.79
C GLN A 89 6.72 1.70 18.69
N VAL A 90 6.83 2.50 19.75
CA VAL A 90 6.49 3.93 19.76
C VAL A 90 7.59 4.69 20.48
N ASP A 91 8.39 5.42 19.73
CA ASP A 91 9.52 6.18 20.21
C ASP A 91 9.33 7.67 19.96
N ARG A 92 9.67 8.50 20.94
CA ARG A 92 9.70 9.95 20.83
C ARG A 92 11.13 10.42 20.67
N PHE A 93 11.38 11.22 19.67
CA PHE A 93 12.67 11.82 19.37
C PHE A 93 12.64 13.32 19.73
N GLU A 94 13.37 13.72 20.76
CA GLU A 94 13.37 15.06 21.33
C GLU A 94 14.55 15.88 20.79
N PHE A 95 14.28 16.97 20.10
CA PHE A 95 15.26 17.93 19.63
C PHE A 95 15.74 18.84 20.76
N SER A 96 16.94 19.41 20.61
CA SER A 96 17.53 20.34 21.62
C SER A 96 16.71 21.60 21.87
N ASN A 97 15.82 21.99 20.95
CA ASN A 97 14.90 23.11 21.09
C ASN A 97 13.59 22.77 21.84
N GLY A 98 13.45 21.56 22.35
CA GLY A 98 12.27 21.09 23.08
C GLY A 98 11.14 20.55 22.18
N LYS A 99 11.28 20.64 20.85
CA LYS A 99 10.36 20.02 19.89
C LYS A 99 10.60 18.51 19.86
N SER A 100 9.58 17.74 19.56
CA SER A 100 9.69 16.29 19.41
C SER A 100 8.89 15.74 18.23
N ILE A 101 9.29 14.57 17.77
CA ILE A 101 8.61 13.76 16.75
C ILE A 101 8.37 12.38 17.34
N ILE A 102 7.23 11.79 17.05
CA ILE A 102 6.87 10.42 17.41
C ILE A 102 7.05 9.53 16.20
N LEU A 103 7.94 8.55 16.29
CA LEU A 103 8.18 7.58 15.23
C LEU A 103 7.58 6.22 15.61
N LEU A 104 6.79 5.65 14.72
CA LEU A 104 6.21 4.32 14.92
C LEU A 104 7.07 3.25 14.26
N SER A 105 7.22 2.10 14.93
CA SER A 105 7.97 0.92 14.46
C SER A 105 9.39 1.21 13.97
N LYS A 106 10.01 2.29 14.44
CA LYS A 106 11.34 2.75 13.99
C LYS A 106 11.44 2.90 12.45
N GLY A 107 10.38 3.41 11.81
CA GLY A 107 10.31 3.59 10.37
C GLY A 107 10.05 2.31 9.56
N ARG A 108 9.93 1.15 10.22
CA ARG A 108 9.56 -0.11 9.57
C ARG A 108 8.05 -0.19 9.35
N LEU A 109 7.58 -1.25 8.71
CA LEU A 109 6.18 -1.50 8.40
C LEU A 109 5.26 -1.36 9.62
N VAL A 110 4.55 -0.23 9.72
CA VAL A 110 3.69 0.12 10.85
C VAL A 110 2.51 -0.84 11.02
N ASN A 111 1.99 -1.36 9.93
CA ASN A 111 0.87 -2.32 9.94
C ASN A 111 1.25 -3.66 10.58
N LEU A 112 2.53 -4.00 10.66
CA LEU A 112 3.04 -5.20 11.33
C LEU A 112 3.56 -4.88 12.74
N GLY A 113 4.23 -3.75 12.93
CA GLY A 113 4.82 -3.38 14.22
C GLY A 113 3.82 -2.82 15.21
N ASN A 114 2.85 -2.02 14.77
CA ASN A 114 1.85 -1.35 15.62
C ASN A 114 0.41 -1.86 15.42
N ALA A 115 0.18 -2.80 14.51
CA ALA A 115 -1.11 -3.38 14.20
C ALA A 115 -0.97 -4.88 13.88
N THR A 116 -2.04 -5.50 13.45
CA THR A 116 -2.12 -6.96 13.21
C THR A 116 -1.88 -7.36 11.75
N GLY A 117 -1.52 -6.40 10.89
CA GLY A 117 -1.40 -6.62 9.46
C GLY A 117 -2.76 -6.75 8.74
N HIS A 118 -2.76 -7.31 7.53
CA HIS A 118 -3.97 -7.60 6.78
C HIS A 118 -4.73 -8.81 7.36
N SER A 119 -6.04 -8.83 7.17
CA SER A 119 -6.87 -9.97 7.58
C SER A 119 -6.44 -11.24 6.84
N SER A 120 -6.58 -12.39 7.50
CA SER A 120 -6.23 -13.70 6.91
C SER A 120 -7.01 -13.98 5.64
N PHE A 121 -8.26 -13.52 5.55
CA PHE A 121 -9.10 -13.70 4.35
C PHE A 121 -8.53 -12.94 3.14
N VAL A 122 -8.09 -11.69 3.33
CA VAL A 122 -7.46 -10.91 2.26
C VAL A 122 -6.15 -11.56 1.82
N MET A 123 -5.30 -11.98 2.78
CA MET A 123 -4.05 -12.66 2.47
C MET A 123 -4.25 -14.03 1.83
N SER A 124 -5.36 -14.71 2.10
CA SER A 124 -5.73 -15.97 1.44
C SER A 124 -5.83 -15.82 -0.09
N THR A 125 -6.35 -14.71 -0.60
CA THR A 125 -6.40 -14.47 -2.06
C THR A 125 -5.01 -14.37 -2.65
N SER A 126 -4.10 -13.64 -1.99
CA SER A 126 -2.71 -13.50 -2.40
C SER A 126 -1.95 -14.84 -2.36
N PHE A 127 -2.08 -15.58 -1.27
CA PHE A 127 -1.40 -16.89 -1.14
C PHE A 127 -1.93 -17.93 -2.13
N THR A 128 -3.23 -17.95 -2.40
CA THR A 128 -3.82 -18.83 -3.42
C THR A 128 -3.25 -18.50 -4.81
N ASN A 129 -3.09 -17.22 -5.13
CA ASN A 129 -2.47 -16.80 -6.39
C ASN A 129 -1.00 -17.24 -6.46
N GLN A 130 -0.24 -17.08 -5.38
CA GLN A 130 1.15 -17.56 -5.30
C GLN A 130 1.25 -19.08 -5.50
N VAL A 131 0.34 -19.86 -4.90
CA VAL A 131 0.31 -21.33 -5.08
C VAL A 131 0.03 -21.67 -6.55
N PHE A 132 -0.94 -21.02 -7.19
CA PHE A 132 -1.20 -21.26 -8.62
C PHE A 132 -0.02 -20.86 -9.51
N ALA A 133 0.69 -19.79 -9.17
CA ALA A 133 1.92 -19.40 -9.87
C ALA A 133 2.99 -20.49 -9.74
N GLN A 134 3.20 -21.02 -8.54
CA GLN A 134 4.16 -22.11 -8.31
C GLN A 134 3.79 -23.39 -9.06
N ILE A 135 2.51 -23.75 -9.09
CA ILE A 135 2.03 -24.90 -9.87
C ILE A 135 2.29 -24.69 -11.36
N ALA A 136 1.95 -23.53 -11.91
CA ALA A 136 2.18 -23.20 -13.31
C ALA A 136 3.67 -23.27 -13.70
N LEU A 137 4.57 -22.81 -12.83
CA LEU A 137 6.01 -22.94 -13.02
C LEU A 137 6.48 -24.41 -12.96
N TRP A 138 5.96 -25.18 -12.01
CA TRP A 138 6.29 -26.58 -11.86
C TRP A 138 5.86 -27.45 -13.04
N GLU A 139 4.72 -27.14 -13.64
CA GLU A 139 4.19 -27.83 -14.83
C GLU A 139 5.02 -27.55 -16.11
N GLY A 140 5.98 -26.63 -16.05
CA GLY A 140 7.06 -26.51 -17.03
C GLY A 140 6.71 -25.84 -18.35
N ASN A 141 5.64 -25.06 -18.42
CA ASN A 141 5.20 -24.41 -19.64
C ASN A 141 5.60 -22.92 -19.70
N VAL A 142 6.61 -22.50 -18.95
CA VAL A 142 7.02 -21.09 -18.82
C VAL A 142 8.53 -20.98 -19.01
N ASP A 143 8.96 -20.19 -19.98
CA ASP A 143 10.38 -19.88 -20.24
C ASP A 143 10.96 -19.05 -19.07
N GLU A 144 12.31 -19.00 -18.98
CA GLU A 144 12.97 -18.11 -18.02
C GLU A 144 12.60 -16.64 -18.29
N GLY A 145 12.17 -15.93 -17.23
CA GLY A 145 11.80 -14.52 -17.34
C GLY A 145 10.75 -14.07 -16.36
N VAL A 146 10.25 -12.85 -16.55
CA VAL A 146 9.13 -12.29 -15.79
C VAL A 146 7.85 -12.44 -16.60
N HIS A 147 6.88 -13.13 -16.02
CA HIS A 147 5.62 -13.45 -16.67
C HIS A 147 4.43 -12.94 -15.86
N ILE A 148 3.37 -12.56 -16.56
CA ILE A 148 2.07 -12.25 -15.95
C ILE A 148 1.23 -13.52 -16.00
N LEU A 149 0.64 -13.89 -14.87
CA LEU A 149 -0.26 -15.05 -14.80
C LEU A 149 -1.49 -14.85 -15.71
N PRO A 150 -1.97 -15.94 -16.33
CA PRO A 150 -3.19 -15.89 -17.14
C PRO A 150 -4.41 -15.44 -16.32
N LYS A 151 -5.32 -14.71 -16.95
CA LYS A 151 -6.54 -14.17 -16.31
C LYS A 151 -7.46 -15.24 -15.73
N ASP A 152 -7.51 -16.41 -16.32
CA ASP A 152 -8.27 -17.54 -15.80
C ASP A 152 -7.80 -18.00 -14.41
N LEU A 153 -6.51 -17.88 -14.09
CA LEU A 153 -6.00 -18.15 -12.74
C LEU A 153 -6.46 -17.09 -11.75
N ASP A 154 -6.41 -15.80 -12.10
CA ASP A 154 -6.96 -14.72 -11.26
C ASP A 154 -8.46 -14.94 -10.99
N GLU A 155 -9.24 -15.27 -12.03
CA GLU A 155 -10.66 -15.55 -11.93
C GLU A 155 -10.93 -16.78 -11.05
N LYS A 156 -10.08 -17.81 -11.14
CA LYS A 156 -10.16 -19.02 -10.30
C LYS A 156 -9.93 -18.69 -8.81
N VAL A 157 -8.95 -17.84 -8.50
CA VAL A 157 -8.72 -17.34 -7.14
C VAL A 157 -9.97 -16.62 -6.63
N ALA A 158 -10.52 -15.69 -7.41
CA ALA A 158 -11.71 -14.95 -7.05
C ALA A 158 -12.91 -15.89 -6.81
N MET A 159 -13.15 -16.85 -7.69
CA MET A 159 -14.25 -17.81 -7.57
C MET A 159 -14.18 -18.65 -6.29
N LEU A 160 -12.98 -19.10 -5.90
CA LEU A 160 -12.79 -19.85 -4.67
C LEU A 160 -13.21 -19.03 -3.43
N HIS A 161 -12.85 -17.75 -3.40
CA HIS A 161 -13.15 -16.85 -2.29
C HIS A 161 -14.60 -16.37 -2.29
N LEU A 162 -15.20 -16.10 -3.46
CA LEU A 162 -16.61 -15.73 -3.59
C LEU A 162 -17.54 -16.83 -3.10
N ASN A 163 -17.21 -18.09 -3.36
CA ASN A 163 -17.97 -19.23 -2.86
C ASN A 163 -17.99 -19.25 -1.31
N HIS A 164 -16.87 -18.94 -0.68
CA HIS A 164 -16.77 -18.86 0.78
C HIS A 164 -17.63 -17.73 1.37
N LEU A 165 -17.78 -16.62 0.62
CA LEU A 165 -18.63 -15.49 1.00
C LEU A 165 -20.12 -15.71 0.69
N GLY A 166 -20.48 -16.84 0.09
CA GLY A 166 -21.87 -17.12 -0.33
C GLY A 166 -22.38 -16.26 -1.47
N VAL A 167 -21.48 -15.65 -2.25
CA VAL A 167 -21.82 -14.78 -3.37
C VAL A 167 -22.33 -15.60 -4.55
N LYS A 168 -23.44 -15.16 -5.15
CA LYS A 168 -24.02 -15.74 -6.37
C LYS A 168 -23.76 -14.84 -7.55
N LEU A 169 -22.96 -15.29 -8.49
CA LEU A 169 -22.69 -14.54 -9.73
C LEU A 169 -23.83 -14.70 -10.74
N THR A 170 -24.13 -13.62 -11.44
CA THR A 170 -25.01 -13.65 -12.61
C THR A 170 -24.36 -14.45 -13.75
N LYS A 171 -25.14 -15.26 -14.44
CA LYS A 171 -24.69 -16.04 -15.59
C LYS A 171 -25.20 -15.38 -16.88
N MET A 172 -24.31 -15.17 -17.85
CA MET A 172 -24.69 -14.68 -19.16
C MET A 172 -25.52 -15.70 -19.91
N THR A 173 -26.52 -15.22 -20.68
CA THR A 173 -27.21 -16.00 -21.70
C THR A 173 -26.32 -16.20 -22.92
N ASP A 174 -26.75 -17.09 -23.85
CA ASP A 174 -26.01 -17.28 -25.11
C ASP A 174 -26.04 -16.00 -25.96
N ASP A 175 -27.17 -15.30 -26.01
CA ASP A 175 -27.30 -14.03 -26.72
C ASP A 175 -26.35 -12.97 -26.17
N GLN A 176 -26.24 -12.85 -24.84
CA GLN A 176 -25.31 -11.90 -24.19
C GLN A 176 -23.86 -12.25 -24.49
N SER A 177 -23.50 -13.52 -24.42
CA SER A 177 -22.16 -14.01 -24.73
C SER A 177 -21.81 -13.74 -26.21
N ASN A 178 -22.71 -14.03 -27.12
CA ASN A 178 -22.54 -13.78 -28.56
C ASN A 178 -22.45 -12.29 -28.87
N TYR A 179 -23.27 -11.46 -28.22
CA TYR A 179 -23.25 -10.00 -28.43
C TYR A 179 -21.95 -9.35 -27.95
N THR A 180 -21.43 -9.78 -26.83
CA THR A 180 -20.20 -9.22 -26.25
C THR A 180 -18.93 -9.88 -26.76
N GLY A 181 -19.03 -11.07 -27.36
CA GLY A 181 -17.87 -11.89 -27.72
C GLY A 181 -17.10 -12.47 -26.51
N ILE A 182 -17.69 -12.41 -25.31
CA ILE A 182 -17.06 -12.90 -24.08
C ILE A 182 -17.56 -14.31 -23.77
N PRO A 183 -16.67 -15.29 -23.53
CA PRO A 183 -17.09 -16.65 -23.17
C PRO A 183 -17.89 -16.69 -21.87
N LYS A 184 -18.96 -17.51 -21.81
CA LYS A 184 -19.80 -17.65 -20.60
C LYS A 184 -19.05 -18.11 -19.34
N LYS A 185 -17.91 -18.76 -19.51
CA LYS A 185 -17.07 -19.30 -18.42
C LYS A 185 -15.80 -18.51 -18.19
N GLY A 186 -15.63 -17.36 -18.86
CA GLY A 186 -14.42 -16.55 -18.81
C GLY A 186 -13.34 -17.03 -19.83
N PRO A 187 -12.20 -16.34 -19.87
CA PRO A 187 -11.93 -15.14 -19.06
C PRO A 187 -12.85 -13.98 -19.47
N PHE A 188 -13.34 -13.23 -18.46
CA PHE A 188 -14.31 -12.14 -18.66
C PHE A 188 -13.66 -10.82 -19.13
N LYS A 189 -12.33 -10.74 -19.03
CA LYS A 189 -11.53 -9.60 -19.50
C LYS A 189 -10.41 -10.09 -20.41
N ASN A 190 -9.96 -9.23 -21.30
CA ASN A 190 -8.80 -9.54 -22.14
C ASN A 190 -7.51 -9.63 -21.27
N LYS A 191 -6.47 -10.24 -21.82
CA LYS A 191 -5.20 -10.49 -21.11
C LYS A 191 -4.51 -9.21 -20.63
N ASP A 192 -4.75 -8.09 -21.29
CA ASP A 192 -4.07 -6.82 -20.99
C ASP A 192 -4.86 -5.94 -20.02
N TYR A 193 -6.09 -6.36 -19.65
CA TYR A 193 -6.92 -5.61 -18.71
C TYR A 193 -6.34 -5.68 -17.29
N ARG A 194 -6.27 -4.53 -16.64
CA ARG A 194 -5.88 -4.38 -15.23
C ARG A 194 -7.05 -3.81 -14.43
N TYR A 195 -7.30 -4.41 -13.28
CA TYR A 195 -8.34 -3.97 -12.35
C TYR A 195 -7.84 -2.77 -11.54
#